data_32fa8cc59ab3ce5b9b632b5331bb7424
#
_entry.id   32fa8cc59ab3ce5b9b632b5331bb7424
#
_cell.length_a   1.000
_cell.length_b   1.000
_cell.length_c   1.000
_cell.angle_alpha   90.00
_cell.angle_beta   90.00
_cell.angle_gamma   90.00
#
_symmetry.space_group_name_H-M   'P 1'
#
loop_
_entity.id
_entity.type
_entity.pdbx_description
1 polymer ?
#
loop_
_entity_poly.entity_id
_entity_poly.type
_entity_poly.pdbx_seq_one_letter_code
_entity_poly.pdbx_strand_id
1 'polypeptide(L)'
;GYDPLTFYKINQNKDNLSKSASHFYENKNGKFINITEKVGLLNPSFGLGLCIADINNDTWLDIYIANDYYIPDAMYISNKDGTFTNTIKEATKQVSFYGMGVDIGDINNDNLEDIFVLDMASQDHVRSKTLMASMNVPKFNLLKKLGYQTQYMFNSLQLNMGNDTYHNVGQFSGLSKTDWSWAGLIFDVDYDQHEDIYVTNGYRRYALDNDIKME
;
A
#
# COMPACT_ATOMS: atom_id res chain seq x y z
N GLY A 1 1.59 -18.55 -10.02
CA GLY A 1 1.02 -18.01 -8.78
C GLY A 1 -0.36 -18.60 -8.54
N TYR A 2 -0.82 -18.62 -7.29
CA TYR A 2 -2.15 -19.07 -6.95
C TYR A 2 -3.21 -18.10 -7.50
N ASP A 3 -4.37 -18.62 -7.94
CA ASP A 3 -5.51 -17.77 -8.24
C ASP A 3 -6.10 -17.17 -6.94
N PRO A 4 -6.87 -16.04 -7.02
CA PRO A 4 -7.36 -15.34 -5.84
C PRO A 4 -8.19 -16.20 -4.89
N LEU A 5 -8.98 -17.13 -5.41
CA LEU A 5 -9.83 -17.98 -4.59
C LEU A 5 -9.01 -19.02 -3.81
N THR A 6 -8.03 -19.63 -4.46
CA THR A 6 -7.09 -20.56 -3.80
C THR A 6 -6.29 -19.84 -2.73
N PHE A 7 -5.77 -18.64 -3.04
CA PHE A 7 -5.06 -17.82 -2.07
C PHE A 7 -5.93 -17.44 -0.85
N TYR A 8 -7.16 -17.00 -1.10
CA TYR A 8 -8.12 -16.70 -0.04
C TYR A 8 -8.35 -17.91 0.88
N LYS A 9 -8.59 -19.11 0.31
CA LYS A 9 -8.81 -20.35 1.09
C LYS A 9 -7.57 -20.75 1.92
N ILE A 10 -6.37 -20.60 1.37
CA ILE A 10 -5.12 -20.89 2.10
C ILE A 10 -5.00 -19.99 3.33
N ASN A 11 -5.31 -18.71 3.20
CA ASN A 11 -5.21 -17.72 4.28
C ASN A 11 -6.32 -17.81 5.34
N GLN A 12 -7.36 -18.64 5.13
CA GLN A 12 -8.32 -18.96 6.20
C GLN A 12 -7.73 -19.93 7.25
N ASN A 13 -6.59 -20.57 6.97
CA ASN A 13 -5.89 -21.43 7.92
C ASN A 13 -4.82 -20.63 8.68
N LYS A 14 -4.91 -20.62 10.01
CA LYS A 14 -4.01 -19.84 10.90
C LYS A 14 -2.53 -20.20 10.73
N ASP A 15 -2.20 -21.50 10.54
CA ASP A 15 -0.81 -21.93 10.36
C ASP A 15 -0.22 -21.45 9.05
N ASN A 16 -1.03 -21.39 7.98
CA ASN A 16 -0.62 -20.82 6.71
C ASN A 16 -0.51 -19.29 6.79
N LEU A 17 -1.46 -18.66 7.49
CA LEU A 17 -1.45 -17.22 7.72
C LEU A 17 -0.20 -16.77 8.46
N SER A 18 0.21 -17.49 9.52
CA SER A 18 1.43 -17.17 10.26
C SER A 18 2.72 -17.23 9.43
N LYS A 19 2.71 -17.96 8.29
CA LYS A 19 3.85 -18.05 7.36
C LYS A 19 3.84 -16.97 6.29
N SER A 20 2.68 -16.37 6.00
CA SER A 20 2.49 -15.36 4.94
C SER A 20 2.28 -13.95 5.47
N ALA A 21 2.13 -13.77 6.77
CA ALA A 21 1.97 -12.46 7.40
C ALA A 21 3.30 -11.70 7.51
N SER A 22 3.23 -10.39 7.56
CA SER A 22 4.33 -9.56 8.07
C SER A 22 4.59 -9.87 9.54
N HIS A 23 5.80 -9.67 10.02
CA HIS A 23 6.19 -10.02 11.38
C HIS A 23 6.54 -8.79 12.22
N PHE A 24 6.04 -8.76 13.44
CA PHE A 24 6.37 -7.75 14.43
C PHE A 24 7.22 -8.37 15.56
N TYR A 25 8.39 -7.78 15.80
CA TYR A 25 9.33 -8.27 16.79
C TYR A 25 9.54 -7.26 17.93
N GLU A 26 9.31 -7.68 19.15
CA GLU A 26 9.64 -6.93 20.36
C GLU A 26 11.10 -7.17 20.76
N ASN A 27 11.85 -6.10 21.01
CA ASN A 27 13.21 -6.23 21.56
C ASN A 27 13.16 -6.36 23.07
N LYS A 28 13.53 -7.53 23.59
CA LYS A 28 13.68 -7.79 25.04
C LYS A 28 15.15 -8.03 25.37
N ASN A 29 15.80 -6.99 25.89
CA ASN A 29 17.20 -7.06 26.33
C ASN A 29 18.16 -7.57 25.21
N GLY A 30 18.00 -7.06 23.99
CA GLY A 30 18.80 -7.44 22.83
C GLY A 30 18.36 -8.73 22.11
N LYS A 31 17.26 -9.35 22.54
CA LYS A 31 16.63 -10.48 21.84
C LYS A 31 15.31 -10.06 21.23
N PHE A 32 15.11 -10.38 19.95
CA PHE A 32 13.88 -10.12 19.23
C PHE A 32 12.91 -11.30 19.36
N ILE A 33 11.74 -11.03 19.91
CA ILE A 33 10.67 -12.02 20.12
C ILE A 33 9.51 -11.68 19.19
N ASN A 34 9.08 -12.64 18.39
CA ASN A 34 7.92 -12.47 17.52
C ASN A 34 6.64 -12.38 18.36
N ILE A 35 5.96 -11.24 18.30
CA ILE A 35 4.69 -10.96 18.99
C ILE A 35 3.55 -10.60 18.03
N THR A 36 3.69 -10.88 16.74
CA THR A 36 2.76 -10.49 15.67
C THR A 36 1.31 -10.81 16.00
N GLU A 37 1.03 -12.03 16.43
CA GLU A 37 -0.33 -12.43 16.81
C GLU A 37 -0.84 -11.68 18.04
N LYS A 38 0.02 -11.53 19.06
CA LYS A 38 -0.33 -10.87 20.32
C LYS A 38 -0.77 -9.42 20.12
N VAL A 39 -0.14 -8.72 19.17
CA VAL A 39 -0.43 -7.30 18.89
C VAL A 39 -1.49 -7.07 17.81
N GLY A 40 -2.12 -8.13 17.28
CA GLY A 40 -3.22 -8.01 16.32
C GLY A 40 -2.79 -7.86 14.85
N LEU A 41 -1.51 -8.08 14.53
CA LEU A 41 -0.95 -7.89 13.18
C LEU A 41 -0.92 -9.19 12.34
N LEU A 42 -1.53 -10.28 12.80
CA LEU A 42 -1.55 -11.54 12.08
C LEU A 42 -2.58 -11.51 10.94
N ASN A 43 -2.20 -10.91 9.82
CA ASN A 43 -3.01 -10.80 8.61
C ASN A 43 -2.20 -11.22 7.38
N PRO A 44 -2.84 -11.71 6.30
CA PRO A 44 -2.13 -11.95 5.05
C PRO A 44 -1.43 -10.68 4.59
N SER A 45 -0.21 -10.79 4.08
CA SER A 45 0.55 -9.62 3.60
C SER A 45 1.43 -10.02 2.42
N PHE A 46 1.53 -9.11 1.45
CA PHE A 46 2.58 -9.02 0.44
C PHE A 46 3.26 -7.65 0.57
N GLY A 47 3.52 -7.23 1.80
CA GLY A 47 4.05 -5.91 2.12
C GLY A 47 5.40 -5.64 1.47
N LEU A 48 5.47 -4.57 0.68
CA LEU A 48 6.68 -4.05 0.06
C LEU A 48 7.05 -2.67 0.61
N GLY A 49 6.07 -1.81 0.87
CA GLY A 49 6.24 -0.52 1.53
C GLY A 49 5.76 -0.57 2.98
N LEU A 50 6.50 0.10 3.86
CA LEU A 50 6.15 0.25 5.28
C LEU A 50 6.44 1.66 5.72
N CYS A 51 5.44 2.32 6.32
CA CYS A 51 5.61 3.61 6.98
C CYS A 51 5.02 3.57 8.39
N ILE A 52 5.62 4.34 9.30
CA ILE A 52 5.19 4.48 10.69
C ILE A 52 5.04 5.97 10.98
N ALA A 53 3.83 6.39 11.35
CA ALA A 53 3.50 7.77 11.67
C ALA A 53 2.34 7.80 12.68
N ASP A 54 2.05 8.95 13.25
CA ASP A 54 0.81 9.20 13.99
C ASP A 54 -0.28 9.61 12.99
N ILE A 55 -0.91 8.60 12.37
CA ILE A 55 -1.81 8.78 11.21
C ILE A 55 -3.10 9.52 11.57
N ASN A 56 -3.54 9.39 12.82
CA ASN A 56 -4.80 9.96 13.29
C ASN A 56 -4.62 11.12 14.29
N ASN A 57 -3.38 11.61 14.47
CA ASN A 57 -3.01 12.71 15.38
C ASN A 57 -3.40 12.46 16.85
N ASP A 58 -3.25 11.21 17.32
CA ASP A 58 -3.58 10.83 18.69
C ASP A 58 -2.34 10.66 19.60
N THR A 59 -1.15 10.99 19.08
CA THR A 59 0.17 10.88 19.71
C THR A 59 0.72 9.46 19.85
N TRP A 60 0.07 8.48 19.27
CA TRP A 60 0.55 7.10 19.20
C TRP A 60 0.94 6.74 17.75
N LEU A 61 2.00 5.96 17.62
CA LEU A 61 2.46 5.55 16.31
C LEU A 61 1.59 4.43 15.75
N ASP A 62 1.18 4.63 14.50
CA ASP A 62 0.42 3.72 13.67
C ASP A 62 1.30 3.12 12.58
N ILE A 63 0.80 2.13 11.87
CA ILE A 63 1.54 1.40 10.85
C ILE A 63 0.73 1.36 9.55
N TYR A 64 1.34 1.81 8.44
CA TYR A 64 0.79 1.60 7.11
C TYR A 64 1.65 0.61 6.33
N ILE A 65 1.03 -0.37 5.67
CA ILE A 65 1.68 -1.36 4.83
C ILE A 65 1.09 -1.29 3.42
N ALA A 66 1.91 -0.91 2.44
CA ALA A 66 1.57 -1.05 1.03
C ALA A 66 1.79 -2.50 0.60
N ASN A 67 0.73 -3.15 0.12
CA ASN A 67 0.74 -4.54 -0.29
C ASN A 67 0.68 -4.69 -1.80
N ASP A 68 1.37 -5.72 -2.29
CA ASP A 68 1.31 -6.14 -3.69
C ASP A 68 0.17 -7.14 -3.93
N TYR A 69 -0.31 -7.25 -5.18
CA TYR A 69 -1.32 -8.22 -5.65
C TYR A 69 -2.69 -8.14 -4.96
N TYR A 70 -3.16 -9.29 -4.45
CA TYR A 70 -4.55 -9.51 -4.04
C TYR A 70 -4.87 -9.00 -2.63
N ILE A 71 -3.85 -8.76 -1.85
CA ILE A 71 -4.02 -8.25 -0.49
C ILE A 71 -4.09 -6.74 -0.55
N PRO A 72 -5.17 -6.12 -0.10
CA PRO A 72 -5.23 -4.66 0.04
C PRO A 72 -4.14 -4.15 0.98
N ASP A 73 -3.80 -2.88 0.85
CA ASP A 73 -2.99 -2.20 1.85
C ASP A 73 -3.59 -2.38 3.25
N ALA A 74 -2.77 -2.21 4.25
CA ALA A 74 -3.21 -2.28 5.63
C ALA A 74 -2.84 -0.99 6.38
N MET A 75 -3.81 -0.44 7.11
CA MET A 75 -3.62 0.70 7.99
C MET A 75 -3.98 0.26 9.40
N TYR A 76 -2.97 0.09 10.23
CA TYR A 76 -3.08 -0.40 11.59
C TYR A 76 -2.99 0.75 12.58
N ILE A 77 -4.12 1.14 13.14
CA ILE A 77 -4.23 2.16 14.17
C ILE A 77 -3.95 1.54 15.54
N SER A 78 -3.14 2.23 16.33
CA SER A 78 -2.79 1.83 17.69
C SER A 78 -4.01 1.90 18.61
N ASN A 79 -4.27 0.83 19.38
CA ASN A 79 -5.29 0.82 20.42
C ASN A 79 -4.79 1.42 21.75
N LYS A 80 -3.55 1.97 21.78
CA LYS A 80 -2.91 2.57 22.97
C LYS A 80 -2.61 1.59 24.12
N ASP A 81 -2.80 0.30 23.87
CA ASP A 81 -2.53 -0.80 24.81
C ASP A 81 -1.44 -1.76 24.31
N GLY A 82 -0.77 -1.38 23.21
CA GLY A 82 0.25 -2.18 22.53
C GLY A 82 -0.32 -3.16 21.50
N THR A 83 -1.61 -3.05 21.18
CA THR A 83 -2.27 -3.77 20.09
C THR A 83 -2.70 -2.82 18.97
N PHE A 84 -3.06 -3.37 17.81
CA PHE A 84 -3.43 -2.60 16.62
C PHE A 84 -4.72 -3.14 16.00
N THR A 85 -5.47 -2.23 15.36
CA THR A 85 -6.67 -2.54 14.59
C THR A 85 -6.48 -2.09 13.14
N ASN A 86 -6.74 -2.98 12.17
CA ASN A 86 -6.70 -2.61 10.75
C ASN A 86 -7.98 -1.88 10.36
N THR A 87 -7.85 -0.61 9.97
CA THR A 87 -8.97 0.29 9.64
C THR A 87 -9.01 0.67 8.16
N ILE A 88 -8.16 0.09 7.31
CA ILE A 88 -8.02 0.48 5.90
C ILE A 88 -9.35 0.48 5.13
N LYS A 89 -10.24 -0.47 5.45
CA LYS A 89 -11.51 -0.65 4.74
C LYS A 89 -12.52 0.44 5.10
N GLU A 90 -12.51 0.87 6.33
CA GLU A 90 -13.36 1.93 6.85
C GLU A 90 -12.84 3.31 6.44
N ALA A 91 -11.53 3.49 6.52
CA ALA A 91 -10.86 4.75 6.26
C ALA A 91 -10.81 5.12 4.78
N THR A 92 -10.62 4.16 3.87
CA THR A 92 -10.46 4.42 2.44
C THR A 92 -11.57 3.79 1.60
N LYS A 93 -11.83 4.34 0.41
CA LYS A 93 -12.78 3.75 -0.55
C LYS A 93 -12.09 2.81 -1.53
N GLN A 94 -10.80 3.02 -1.76
CA GLN A 94 -9.96 2.27 -2.67
C GLN A 94 -8.50 2.41 -2.29
N VAL A 95 -7.70 1.43 -2.67
CA VAL A 95 -6.24 1.40 -2.48
C VAL A 95 -5.54 0.99 -3.77
N SER A 96 -4.22 1.03 -3.78
CA SER A 96 -3.38 0.53 -4.86
C SER A 96 -3.54 -0.99 -5.03
N PHE A 97 -3.31 -1.50 -6.24
CA PHE A 97 -3.36 -2.96 -6.52
C PHE A 97 -1.97 -3.60 -6.43
N TYR A 98 -0.94 -2.87 -6.85
CA TYR A 98 0.45 -3.29 -6.78
C TYR A 98 1.23 -2.28 -5.94
N GLY A 99 0.86 -2.16 -4.65
CA GLY A 99 1.50 -1.23 -3.72
C GLY A 99 2.97 -1.59 -3.53
N MET A 100 3.88 -0.67 -3.96
CA MET A 100 5.32 -0.87 -3.96
C MET A 100 5.98 -0.13 -2.80
N GLY A 101 5.75 1.16 -2.71
CA GLY A 101 6.27 2.03 -1.67
C GLY A 101 5.17 2.90 -1.07
N VAL A 102 5.43 3.41 0.11
CA VAL A 102 4.53 4.32 0.82
C VAL A 102 5.34 5.36 1.58
N ASP A 103 4.83 6.58 1.60
CA ASP A 103 5.28 7.64 2.51
C ASP A 103 4.09 8.43 3.03
N ILE A 104 4.28 9.11 4.15
CA ILE A 104 3.25 9.84 4.88
C ILE A 104 3.77 11.23 5.20
N GLY A 105 2.97 12.26 4.94
CA GLY A 105 3.29 13.67 5.21
C GLY A 105 2.08 14.56 4.98
N ASP A 106 2.14 15.79 5.49
CA ASP A 106 1.09 16.81 5.37
C ASP A 106 1.24 17.61 4.07
N ILE A 107 0.70 17.08 2.96
CA ILE A 107 0.90 17.65 1.61
C ILE A 107 0.20 18.99 1.42
N ASN A 108 -0.87 19.24 2.16
CA ASN A 108 -1.72 20.43 2.00
C ASN A 108 -1.60 21.44 3.14
N ASN A 109 -0.70 21.19 4.11
CA ASN A 109 -0.46 22.03 5.28
C ASN A 109 -1.70 22.24 6.18
N ASP A 110 -2.50 21.18 6.33
CA ASP A 110 -3.68 21.20 7.23
C ASP A 110 -3.43 20.54 8.60
N ASN A 111 -2.21 20.10 8.85
CA ASN A 111 -1.74 19.36 10.04
C ASN A 111 -2.36 17.97 10.18
N LEU A 112 -2.78 17.37 9.09
CA LEU A 112 -3.23 15.98 9.02
C LEU A 112 -2.28 15.19 8.10
N GLU A 113 -1.98 13.96 8.50
CA GLU A 113 -1.08 13.10 7.75
C GLU A 113 -1.78 12.50 6.53
N ASP A 114 -1.30 12.83 5.34
CA ASP A 114 -1.72 12.26 4.06
C ASP A 114 -0.85 11.05 3.70
N ILE A 115 -1.37 10.14 2.88
CA ILE A 115 -0.68 8.89 2.55
C ILE A 115 -0.48 8.78 1.05
N PHE A 116 0.77 8.63 0.61
CA PHE A 116 1.11 8.40 -0.79
C PHE A 116 1.63 6.99 -1.01
N VAL A 117 0.87 6.18 -1.76
CA VAL A 117 1.23 4.82 -2.14
C VAL A 117 1.55 4.75 -3.62
N LEU A 118 2.69 4.16 -3.94
CA LEU A 118 3.17 3.96 -5.30
C LEU A 118 2.70 2.62 -5.89
N ASP A 119 2.41 2.64 -7.18
CA ASP A 119 2.02 1.48 -7.99
C ASP A 119 2.84 1.43 -9.28
N MET A 120 2.65 0.41 -10.08
CA MET A 120 3.35 0.17 -11.34
C MET A 120 2.54 0.64 -12.56
N ALA A 121 2.07 1.88 -12.56
CA ALA A 121 1.21 2.42 -13.61
C ALA A 121 1.95 3.45 -14.49
N SER A 122 2.07 3.17 -15.80
CA SER A 122 2.68 4.09 -16.77
C SER A 122 1.70 5.15 -17.26
N GLN A 123 2.20 6.39 -17.43
CA GLN A 123 1.48 7.48 -18.08
C GLN A 123 1.38 7.26 -19.60
N ASP A 124 2.43 6.71 -20.22
CA ASP A 124 2.45 6.44 -21.64
C ASP A 124 1.42 5.37 -22.02
N HIS A 125 0.59 5.65 -23.04
CA HIS A 125 -0.50 4.76 -23.45
C HIS A 125 0.01 3.40 -23.94
N VAL A 126 1.03 3.38 -24.82
CA VAL A 126 1.59 2.15 -25.38
C VAL A 126 2.23 1.34 -24.26
N ARG A 127 3.08 1.99 -23.46
CA ARG A 127 3.76 1.38 -22.33
C ARG A 127 2.79 0.81 -21.30
N SER A 128 1.67 1.49 -21.02
CA SER A 128 0.64 0.98 -20.10
C SER A 128 -0.07 -0.30 -20.59
N LYS A 129 0.01 -0.59 -21.91
CA LYS A 129 -0.56 -1.80 -22.52
C LYS A 129 0.45 -2.93 -22.70
N THR A 130 1.73 -2.59 -22.85
CA THR A 130 2.78 -3.57 -23.17
C THR A 130 3.54 -4.06 -21.94
N LEU A 131 3.70 -3.24 -20.89
CA LEU A 131 4.52 -3.57 -19.72
C LEU A 131 3.83 -4.43 -18.67
N MET A 132 2.52 -4.31 -18.53
CA MET A 132 1.76 -5.02 -17.50
C MET A 132 0.46 -5.55 -18.08
N ALA A 133 0.07 -6.76 -17.66
CA ALA A 133 -1.28 -7.22 -17.88
C ALA A 133 -2.26 -6.24 -17.22
N SER A 134 -3.17 -5.67 -18.02
CA SER A 134 -4.24 -4.81 -17.51
C SER A 134 -5.06 -5.53 -16.44
N MET A 135 -5.68 -4.77 -15.53
CA MET A 135 -6.62 -5.33 -14.56
C MET A 135 -7.66 -6.22 -15.25
N ASN A 136 -7.76 -7.45 -14.77
CA ASN A 136 -8.73 -8.43 -15.29
C ASN A 136 -10.06 -8.24 -14.58
N VAL A 137 -11.11 -7.81 -15.31
CA VAL A 137 -12.45 -7.54 -14.76
C VAL A 137 -13.05 -8.73 -14.00
N PRO A 138 -13.00 -9.98 -14.49
CA PRO A 138 -13.45 -11.15 -13.71
C PRO A 138 -12.72 -11.28 -12.37
N LYS A 139 -11.40 -11.08 -12.34
CA LYS A 139 -10.59 -11.15 -11.12
C LYS A 139 -10.95 -10.02 -10.15
N PHE A 140 -11.08 -8.79 -10.62
CA PHE A 140 -11.53 -7.66 -9.83
C PHE A 140 -12.88 -7.94 -9.14
N ASN A 141 -13.86 -8.43 -9.90
CA ASN A 141 -15.17 -8.77 -9.36
C ASN A 141 -15.11 -9.93 -8.36
N LEU A 142 -14.22 -10.90 -8.55
CA LEU A 142 -14.01 -11.99 -7.60
C LEU A 142 -13.45 -11.46 -6.28
N LEU A 143 -12.43 -10.61 -6.29
CA LEU A 143 -11.85 -10.01 -5.08
C LEU A 143 -12.91 -9.24 -4.29
N LYS A 144 -13.74 -8.43 -4.95
CA LYS A 144 -14.88 -7.75 -4.30
C LYS A 144 -15.87 -8.73 -3.67
N LYS A 145 -16.20 -9.82 -4.34
CA LYS A 145 -17.09 -10.88 -3.80
C LYS A 145 -16.48 -11.58 -2.59
N LEU A 146 -15.16 -11.70 -2.52
CA LEU A 146 -14.43 -12.25 -1.38
C LEU A 146 -14.31 -11.25 -0.20
N GLY A 147 -14.82 -10.03 -0.36
CA GLY A 147 -14.83 -9.00 0.67
C GLY A 147 -13.57 -8.17 0.77
N TYR A 148 -12.64 -8.29 -0.18
CA TYR A 148 -11.47 -7.43 -0.24
C TYR A 148 -11.84 -5.98 -0.59
N GLN A 149 -11.01 -5.04 -0.14
CA GLN A 149 -11.09 -3.63 -0.51
C GLN A 149 -11.00 -3.45 -2.03
N THR A 150 -11.59 -2.39 -2.57
CA THR A 150 -11.45 -2.07 -3.99
C THR A 150 -10.02 -1.61 -4.28
N GLN A 151 -9.37 -2.28 -5.21
CA GLN A 151 -7.98 -2.01 -5.59
C GLN A 151 -7.91 -1.62 -7.06
N TYR A 152 -7.14 -0.57 -7.38
CA TYR A 152 -6.90 -0.12 -8.74
C TYR A 152 -5.40 0.01 -9.01
N MET A 153 -4.98 -0.29 -10.23
CA MET A 153 -3.60 -0.22 -10.67
C MET A 153 -3.20 1.23 -11.00
N PHE A 154 -2.99 2.04 -9.98
CA PHE A 154 -2.42 3.39 -10.04
C PHE A 154 -1.97 3.84 -8.65
N ASN A 155 -1.06 4.81 -8.62
CA ASN A 155 -0.67 5.44 -7.36
C ASN A 155 -1.87 6.04 -6.65
N SER A 156 -1.87 5.96 -5.35
CA SER A 156 -2.95 6.49 -4.52
C SER A 156 -2.39 7.58 -3.60
N LEU A 157 -2.89 8.78 -3.78
CA LEU A 157 -2.67 9.89 -2.87
C LEU A 157 -3.93 10.07 -2.04
N GLN A 158 -3.90 9.57 -0.83
CA GLN A 158 -5.02 9.56 0.11
C GLN A 158 -4.93 10.80 0.99
N LEU A 159 -5.76 11.81 0.69
CA LEU A 159 -5.86 13.03 1.47
C LEU A 159 -6.69 12.77 2.72
N ASN A 160 -6.15 13.09 3.90
CA ASN A 160 -6.83 12.95 5.18
C ASN A 160 -7.94 13.99 5.33
N MET A 161 -9.14 13.57 5.71
CA MET A 161 -10.30 14.44 5.85
C MET A 161 -10.62 14.81 7.31
N GLY A 162 -9.74 14.45 8.24
CA GLY A 162 -9.84 14.81 9.67
C GLY A 162 -10.91 14.07 10.46
N ASN A 163 -11.47 12.99 9.93
CA ASN A 163 -12.53 12.19 10.58
C ASN A 163 -12.29 10.68 10.40
N ASP A 164 -11.04 10.26 10.44
CA ASP A 164 -10.58 8.89 10.16
C ASP A 164 -10.94 8.39 8.76
N THR A 165 -11.22 9.29 7.82
CA THR A 165 -11.49 8.94 6.42
C THR A 165 -10.57 9.67 5.45
N TYR A 166 -10.31 9.03 4.32
CA TYR A 166 -9.39 9.48 3.29
C TYR A 166 -10.06 9.57 1.93
N HIS A 167 -9.69 10.59 1.15
CA HIS A 167 -10.10 10.74 -0.24
C HIS A 167 -8.89 10.60 -1.18
N ASN A 168 -8.97 9.68 -2.12
CA ASN A 168 -7.93 9.54 -3.13
C ASN A 168 -7.99 10.69 -4.15
N VAL A 169 -6.99 11.55 -4.12
CA VAL A 169 -6.82 12.71 -5.01
C VAL A 169 -5.73 12.50 -6.07
N GLY A 170 -5.13 11.32 -6.16
CA GLY A 170 -4.02 11.02 -7.07
C GLY A 170 -4.29 11.32 -8.54
N GLN A 171 -5.54 11.14 -9.01
CA GLN A 171 -5.93 11.51 -10.37
C GLN A 171 -5.98 13.04 -10.56
N PHE A 172 -6.48 13.74 -9.57
CA PHE A 172 -6.61 15.19 -9.60
C PHE A 172 -5.26 15.90 -9.51
N SER A 173 -4.37 15.39 -8.66
CA SER A 173 -3.01 15.93 -8.46
C SER A 173 -2.04 15.62 -9.61
N GLY A 174 -2.41 14.75 -10.56
CA GLY A 174 -1.51 14.32 -11.63
C GLY A 174 -0.53 13.21 -11.22
N LEU A 175 -0.61 12.70 -9.99
CA LEU A 175 0.32 11.71 -9.42
C LEU A 175 -0.13 10.26 -9.59
N SER A 176 -1.29 10.01 -10.21
CA SER A 176 -1.85 8.65 -10.33
C SER A 176 -0.99 7.67 -11.11
N LYS A 177 -0.05 8.15 -11.92
CA LYS A 177 0.79 7.32 -12.77
C LYS A 177 2.19 7.91 -12.87
N THR A 178 3.17 7.22 -12.36
CA THR A 178 4.58 7.64 -12.35
C THR A 178 5.51 6.57 -12.93
N ASP A 179 4.98 5.68 -13.79
CA ASP A 179 5.67 4.52 -14.36
C ASP A 179 5.84 3.39 -13.32
N TRP A 180 6.85 2.54 -13.48
CA TRP A 180 7.16 1.45 -12.57
C TRP A 180 7.91 2.00 -11.35
N SER A 181 7.15 2.41 -10.36
CA SER A 181 7.68 3.14 -9.21
C SER A 181 7.96 2.19 -8.04
N TRP A 182 9.00 2.49 -7.25
CA TRP A 182 9.45 1.66 -6.14
C TRP A 182 9.35 2.36 -4.80
N ALA A 183 9.88 3.58 -4.71
CA ALA A 183 9.83 4.36 -3.49
C ALA A 183 9.42 5.80 -3.79
N GLY A 184 8.65 6.39 -2.90
CA GLY A 184 8.30 7.80 -2.88
C GLY A 184 8.74 8.40 -1.56
N LEU A 185 9.11 9.67 -1.60
CA LEU A 185 9.38 10.49 -0.43
C LEU A 185 8.61 11.77 -0.51
N ILE A 186 8.03 12.17 0.60
CA ILE A 186 7.35 13.44 0.81
C ILE A 186 8.27 14.28 1.68
N PHE A 187 8.70 15.45 1.20
CA PHE A 187 9.56 16.37 1.94
C PHE A 187 9.67 17.73 1.24
N ASP A 188 9.87 18.79 1.99
CA ASP A 188 10.12 20.14 1.46
C ASP A 188 11.57 20.24 0.93
N VAL A 189 11.75 20.11 -0.39
CA VAL A 189 13.08 20.05 -1.02
C VAL A 189 13.71 21.42 -1.20
N ASP A 190 12.94 22.50 -1.33
CA ASP A 190 13.42 23.85 -1.61
C ASP A 190 13.16 24.84 -0.46
N TYR A 191 12.64 24.35 0.66
CA TYR A 191 12.36 25.12 1.89
C TYR A 191 11.31 26.22 1.70
N ASP A 192 10.31 25.97 0.85
CA ASP A 192 9.19 26.89 0.64
C ASP A 192 8.01 26.64 1.57
N GLN A 193 8.12 25.66 2.47
CA GLN A 193 7.12 25.21 3.45
C GLN A 193 5.95 24.44 2.82
N HIS A 194 6.12 23.93 1.60
CA HIS A 194 5.21 22.98 0.98
C HIS A 194 5.93 21.66 0.73
N GLU A 195 5.24 20.56 0.98
CA GLU A 195 5.82 19.24 0.76
C GLU A 195 5.88 18.91 -0.74
N ASP A 196 7.05 18.52 -1.19
CA ASP A 196 7.31 17.98 -2.53
C ASP A 196 7.24 16.45 -2.54
N ILE A 197 7.11 15.87 -3.73
CA ILE A 197 7.11 14.43 -3.90
C ILE A 197 8.22 13.99 -4.84
N TYR A 198 9.13 13.15 -4.34
CA TYR A 198 10.16 12.50 -5.14
C TYR A 198 9.84 11.02 -5.34
N VAL A 199 9.84 10.54 -6.60
CA VAL A 199 9.51 9.16 -6.96
C VAL A 199 10.69 8.49 -7.66
N THR A 200 11.07 7.30 -7.20
CA THR A 200 12.09 6.48 -7.87
C THR A 200 11.45 5.45 -8.79
N ASN A 201 11.98 5.36 -10.02
CA ASN A 201 11.61 4.35 -11.00
C ASN A 201 12.83 3.48 -11.34
N GLY A 202 12.63 2.17 -11.52
CA GLY A 202 13.76 1.28 -11.71
C GLY A 202 13.42 -0.03 -12.41
N TYR A 203 12.83 0.04 -13.62
CA TYR A 203 12.63 -1.18 -14.41
C TYR A 203 13.30 -1.08 -15.78
N ARG A 204 13.96 -2.16 -16.23
CA ARG A 204 14.52 -2.24 -17.58
C ARG A 204 13.40 -2.15 -18.60
N ARG A 205 13.46 -1.14 -19.47
CA ARG A 205 12.40 -0.73 -20.42
C ARG A 205 11.82 -1.84 -21.30
N TYR A 206 12.51 -2.96 -21.47
CA TYR A 206 12.17 -3.98 -22.46
C TYR A 206 11.92 -5.39 -21.90
N ALA A 207 12.12 -5.62 -20.62
CA ALA A 207 12.08 -6.99 -20.08
C ALA A 207 10.67 -7.58 -19.97
N LEU A 208 9.61 -6.77 -20.04
CA LEU A 208 8.21 -7.21 -20.03
C LEU A 208 7.40 -6.71 -21.23
N ASP A 209 8.05 -6.18 -22.26
CA ASP A 209 7.36 -5.86 -23.50
C ASP A 209 6.98 -7.16 -24.20
N ASN A 210 5.69 -7.49 -24.16
CA ASN A 210 5.15 -8.71 -24.76
C ASN A 210 5.27 -8.73 -26.29
N ASP A 211 5.54 -7.57 -26.90
CA ASP A 211 5.70 -7.42 -28.35
C ASP A 211 7.15 -7.60 -28.81
N ILE A 212 8.11 -7.54 -27.87
CA ILE A 212 9.52 -7.87 -28.16
C ILE A 212 9.71 -9.36 -27.94
N LYS A 213 9.74 -10.11 -29.04
CA LYS A 213 10.24 -11.48 -29.01
C LYS A 213 11.72 -11.43 -28.66
N MET A 214 12.10 -12.01 -27.52
CA MET A 214 13.51 -12.28 -27.23
C MET A 214 13.99 -13.29 -28.25
N GLU A 215 14.80 -12.86 -29.22
CA GLU A 215 15.57 -13.71 -30.11
C GLU A 215 16.71 -14.39 -29.33
#